data_b6f9450f2e12540499e890efdbf43d52
#
_entry.id   b6f9450f2e12540499e890efdbf43d52
#
_cell.length_a   1.000
_cell.length_b   1.000
_cell.length_c   1.000
_cell.angle_alpha   90.00
_cell.angle_beta   90.00
_cell.angle_gamma   90.00
#
_symmetry.space_group_name_H-M   'P 1'
#
loop_
_entity.id
_entity.type
_entity.pdbx_description
1 polymer ?
#
loop_
_entity_poly.entity_id
_entity_poly.type
_entity_poly.pdbx_seq_one_letter_code
_entity_poly.pdbx_strand_id
1 'polypeptide(L)'
;MNIQRIHHVSVIVADTERSLRFYRDLLGLGTDASRPDLGYPGAWLWIGDQQIHLLELPNPDPMQGRPAHGGRDRHLALLTDDLDALARQLDAAGVGYTRSRSGRRALFFRDPDGNALEIIESTA
;
A
#
# COMPACT_ATOMS: atom_id res chain seq x y z
N MET A 1 -1.03 -26.82 -15.86
CA MET A 1 -0.50 -25.74 -15.01
C MET A 1 -1.67 -25.02 -14.37
N ASN A 2 -1.58 -24.66 -13.10
CA ASN A 2 -2.63 -23.92 -12.39
C ASN A 2 -2.00 -22.79 -11.58
N ILE A 3 -2.24 -21.55 -11.98
CA ILE A 3 -1.85 -20.37 -11.20
C ILE A 3 -2.85 -20.24 -10.06
N GLN A 4 -2.37 -20.20 -8.80
CA GLN A 4 -3.22 -20.43 -7.63
C GLN A 4 -3.69 -19.16 -6.97
N ARG A 5 -2.79 -18.17 -6.79
CA ARG A 5 -3.12 -16.91 -6.08
C ARG A 5 -1.98 -15.92 -6.20
N ILE A 6 -2.21 -14.71 -5.73
CA ILE A 6 -1.16 -13.70 -5.57
C ILE A 6 -0.30 -14.09 -4.35
N HIS A 7 1.02 -14.03 -4.50
CA HIS A 7 1.95 -14.27 -3.40
C HIS A 7 2.35 -12.98 -2.72
N HIS A 8 2.78 -12.00 -3.51
CA HIS A 8 3.14 -10.67 -3.01
C HIS A 8 3.03 -9.65 -4.14
N VAL A 9 3.05 -8.39 -3.76
CA VAL A 9 3.17 -7.26 -4.67
C VAL A 9 4.38 -6.44 -4.25
N SER A 10 5.13 -5.93 -5.23
CA SER A 10 6.30 -5.09 -4.97
C SER A 10 6.03 -3.65 -5.37
N VAL A 11 6.49 -2.70 -4.56
CA VAL A 11 6.42 -1.27 -4.86
C VAL A 11 7.79 -0.65 -4.72
N ILE A 12 8.11 0.29 -5.61
CA ILE A 12 9.38 1.04 -5.56
C ILE A 12 9.21 2.20 -4.59
N VAL A 13 10.20 2.36 -3.70
CA VAL A 13 10.21 3.43 -2.71
C VAL A 13 11.57 4.14 -2.74
N ALA A 14 11.57 5.43 -2.37
CA ALA A 14 12.80 6.21 -2.34
C ALA A 14 13.59 6.02 -1.03
N ASP A 15 12.90 5.70 0.06
CA ASP A 15 13.49 5.61 1.40
C ASP A 15 12.71 4.58 2.22
N THR A 16 13.33 3.47 2.53
CA THR A 16 12.69 2.36 3.25
C THR A 16 12.15 2.80 4.61
N GLU A 17 12.90 3.58 5.39
CA GLU A 17 12.45 4.02 6.72
C GLU A 17 11.23 4.94 6.63
N ARG A 18 11.21 5.86 5.67
CA ARG A 18 10.03 6.70 5.41
C ARG A 18 8.81 5.85 5.05
N SER A 19 9.01 4.86 4.20
CA SER A 19 7.93 3.97 3.78
C SER A 19 7.44 3.08 4.91
N LEU A 20 8.33 2.64 5.82
CA LEU A 20 7.93 1.87 6.99
C LEU A 20 7.09 2.70 7.97
N ARG A 21 7.34 4.00 8.10
CA ARG A 21 6.45 4.86 8.89
C ARG A 21 5.03 4.88 8.33
N PHE A 22 4.89 4.73 7.03
CA PHE A 22 3.59 4.63 6.38
C PHE A 22 2.99 3.22 6.48
N TYR A 23 3.67 2.21 6.00
CA TYR A 23 3.12 0.85 5.90
C TYR A 23 3.07 0.14 7.26
N ARG A 24 4.13 0.24 8.04
CA ARG A 24 4.21 -0.41 9.35
C ARG A 24 3.48 0.40 10.41
N ASP A 25 3.80 1.69 10.53
CA ASP A 25 3.35 2.48 11.68
C ASP A 25 1.95 3.05 11.46
N LEU A 26 1.64 3.60 10.30
CA LEU A 26 0.31 4.15 10.00
C LEU A 26 -0.69 3.04 9.67
N LEU A 27 -0.34 2.13 8.76
CA LEU A 27 -1.25 1.06 8.34
C LEU A 27 -1.20 -0.17 9.25
N GLY A 28 -0.23 -0.28 10.15
CA GLY A 28 -0.18 -1.35 11.14
C GLY A 28 0.31 -2.70 10.61
N LEU A 29 1.05 -2.73 9.49
CA LEU A 29 1.52 -3.98 8.91
C LEU A 29 2.78 -4.48 9.60
N GLY A 30 2.83 -5.77 9.94
CA GLY A 30 4.01 -6.38 10.54
C GLY A 30 5.11 -6.63 9.51
N THR A 31 6.37 -6.49 9.93
CA THR A 31 7.52 -6.77 9.08
C THR A 31 7.92 -8.24 9.16
N ASP A 32 8.43 -8.76 8.05
CA ASP A 32 9.02 -10.10 7.96
C ASP A 32 10.53 -9.97 8.14
N ALA A 33 11.04 -10.44 9.29
CA ALA A 33 12.45 -10.36 9.63
C ALA A 33 13.32 -11.33 8.81
N SER A 34 12.73 -12.24 8.04
CA SER A 34 13.45 -13.22 7.23
C SER A 34 13.91 -12.68 5.87
N ARG A 35 13.61 -11.42 5.56
CA ARG A 35 14.05 -10.83 4.29
C ARG A 35 15.58 -10.95 4.18
N PRO A 36 16.10 -11.62 3.12
CA PRO A 36 17.54 -11.74 2.96
C PRO A 36 18.17 -10.44 2.45
N ASP A 37 19.50 -10.38 2.46
CA ASP A 37 20.22 -9.30 1.77
C ASP A 37 20.10 -9.51 0.26
N LEU A 38 19.38 -8.61 -0.40
CA LEU A 38 19.15 -8.67 -1.84
C LEU A 38 20.05 -7.68 -2.60
N GLY A 39 20.99 -7.03 -1.91
CA GLY A 39 21.89 -6.06 -2.52
C GLY A 39 21.31 -4.65 -2.62
N TYR A 40 20.13 -4.41 -2.05
CA TYR A 40 19.49 -3.10 -1.93
C TYR A 40 18.63 -3.06 -0.70
N PRO A 41 18.37 -1.88 -0.11
CA PRO A 41 17.50 -1.75 1.04
C PRO A 41 16.03 -2.01 0.68
N GLY A 42 15.25 -2.43 1.65
CA GLY A 42 13.83 -2.65 1.47
C GLY A 42 13.25 -3.33 2.69
N ALA A 43 12.00 -3.75 2.57
CA ALA A 43 11.31 -4.45 3.64
C ALA A 43 10.21 -5.34 3.06
N TRP A 44 9.90 -6.39 3.77
CA TRP A 44 8.76 -7.25 3.48
C TRP A 44 7.74 -7.09 4.60
N LEU A 45 6.48 -6.86 4.23
CA LEU A 45 5.41 -6.62 5.20
C LEU A 45 4.29 -7.63 4.97
N TRP A 46 3.76 -8.15 6.06
CA TRP A 46 2.69 -9.12 6.03
C TRP A 46 1.32 -8.48 5.85
N ILE A 47 0.51 -9.08 4.99
CA ILE A 47 -0.93 -8.86 4.90
C ILE A 47 -1.58 -10.24 4.94
N GLY A 48 -2.06 -10.65 6.11
CA GLY A 48 -2.47 -12.04 6.27
C GLY A 48 -1.30 -12.97 5.95
N ASP A 49 -1.48 -13.86 4.97
CA ASP A 49 -0.44 -14.77 4.48
C ASP A 49 0.22 -14.29 3.17
N GLN A 50 -0.12 -13.09 2.73
CA GLN A 50 0.48 -12.43 1.56
C GLN A 50 1.39 -11.29 2.01
N GLN A 51 2.16 -10.72 1.09
CA GLN A 51 3.11 -9.67 1.45
C GLN A 51 3.07 -8.50 0.48
N ILE A 52 3.48 -7.33 1.00
CA ILE A 52 3.96 -6.21 0.21
C ILE A 52 5.47 -6.15 0.39
N HIS A 53 6.20 -6.06 -0.72
CA HIS A 53 7.65 -5.88 -0.72
C HIS A 53 7.99 -4.45 -1.10
N LEU A 54 8.75 -3.75 -0.24
CA LEU A 54 9.28 -2.42 -0.52
C LEU A 54 10.67 -2.58 -1.11
N LEU A 55 10.90 -1.99 -2.28
CA LEU A 55 12.16 -2.02 -3.00
C LEU A 55 12.71 -0.59 -3.05
N GLU A 56 13.79 -0.32 -2.31
CA GLU A 56 14.46 0.98 -2.40
C GLU A 56 15.41 0.98 -3.59
N LEU A 57 14.86 1.31 -4.73
CA LEU A 57 15.52 1.32 -6.02
C LEU A 57 15.13 2.58 -6.79
N PRO A 58 15.94 2.99 -7.81
CA PRO A 58 15.52 4.10 -8.67
C PRO A 58 14.17 3.82 -9.31
N ASN A 59 13.25 4.80 -9.22
CA ASN A 59 11.91 4.65 -9.77
C ASN A 59 11.91 5.04 -11.25
N PRO A 60 11.65 4.10 -12.18
CA PRO A 60 11.59 4.42 -13.60
C PRO A 60 10.30 5.15 -14.02
N ASP A 61 9.33 5.21 -13.13
CA ASP A 61 8.02 5.76 -13.44
C ASP A 61 7.87 7.18 -12.85
N PRO A 62 7.21 8.11 -13.57
CA PRO A 62 7.00 9.45 -13.03
C PRO A 62 6.04 9.41 -11.85
N MET A 63 6.34 10.22 -10.83
CA MET A 63 5.41 10.47 -9.72
C MET A 63 4.38 11.54 -10.06
N GLN A 64 4.69 12.39 -11.02
CA GLN A 64 3.86 13.52 -11.43
C GLN A 64 2.93 13.13 -12.57
N GLY A 65 1.81 13.87 -12.72
CA GLY A 65 0.86 13.64 -13.79
C GLY A 65 -0.06 12.44 -13.56
N ARG A 66 -0.02 11.85 -12.38
CA ARG A 66 -0.90 10.73 -12.05
C ARG A 66 -2.30 11.19 -11.73
N PRO A 67 -3.34 10.36 -12.00
CA PRO A 67 -4.72 10.74 -11.71
C PRO A 67 -4.93 11.14 -10.26
N ALA A 68 -5.71 12.18 -10.02
CA ALA A 68 -6.05 12.63 -8.68
C ALA A 68 -6.81 11.56 -7.90
N HIS A 69 -7.67 10.79 -8.56
CA HIS A 69 -8.36 9.65 -7.98
C HIS A 69 -7.59 8.38 -8.31
N GLY A 70 -7.06 7.72 -7.29
CA GLY A 70 -6.21 6.53 -7.44
C GLY A 70 -6.90 5.36 -8.13
N GLY A 71 -8.23 5.33 -8.14
CA GLY A 71 -8.99 4.31 -8.85
C GLY A 71 -8.80 4.35 -10.37
N ARG A 72 -8.27 5.46 -10.92
CA ARG A 72 -7.93 5.59 -12.33
C ARG A 72 -6.45 5.37 -12.63
N ASP A 73 -5.68 5.02 -11.61
CA ASP A 73 -4.28 4.66 -11.72
C ASP A 73 -4.14 3.17 -11.42
N ARG A 74 -2.98 2.59 -11.73
CA ARG A 74 -2.67 1.26 -11.20
C ARG A 74 -2.64 1.35 -9.68
N HIS A 75 -3.21 0.36 -9.01
CA HIS A 75 -3.26 0.34 -7.55
C HIS A 75 -3.35 -1.09 -7.05
N LEU A 76 -2.96 -1.29 -5.81
CA LEU A 76 -3.21 -2.53 -5.11
C LEU A 76 -4.40 -2.34 -4.16
N ALA A 77 -5.21 -3.37 -4.00
CA ALA A 77 -6.41 -3.30 -3.17
C ALA A 77 -6.29 -4.26 -2.00
N LEU A 78 -6.59 -3.77 -0.81
CA LEU A 78 -6.50 -4.51 0.44
C LEU A 78 -7.85 -4.48 1.14
N LEU A 79 -8.10 -5.45 2.01
CA LEU A 79 -9.30 -5.49 2.83
C LEU A 79 -9.00 -5.01 4.25
N THR A 80 -9.93 -4.30 4.85
CA THR A 80 -9.92 -3.96 6.28
C THR A 80 -11.27 -4.29 6.89
N ASP A 81 -11.29 -4.53 8.18
CA ASP A 81 -12.53 -4.70 8.93
C ASP A 81 -13.10 -3.38 9.47
N ASP A 82 -12.34 -2.29 9.40
CA ASP A 82 -12.77 -0.99 9.94
C ASP A 82 -12.25 0.17 9.09
N LEU A 83 -13.01 0.52 8.08
CA LEU A 83 -12.65 1.61 7.16
C LEU A 83 -12.71 2.98 7.83
N ASP A 84 -13.63 3.16 8.78
CA ASP A 84 -13.75 4.43 9.48
C ASP A 84 -12.54 4.71 10.37
N ALA A 85 -11.99 3.67 11.01
CA ALA A 85 -10.75 3.79 11.78
C ALA A 85 -9.58 4.18 10.87
N LEU A 86 -9.48 3.58 9.68
CA LEU A 86 -8.46 3.95 8.71
C LEU A 86 -8.60 5.42 8.30
N ALA A 87 -9.81 5.87 7.99
CA ALA A 87 -10.06 7.26 7.60
C ALA A 87 -9.60 8.23 8.70
N ARG A 88 -9.87 7.91 9.97
CA ARG A 88 -9.41 8.73 11.10
C ARG A 88 -7.89 8.79 11.19
N GLN A 89 -7.22 7.67 10.94
CA GLN A 89 -5.75 7.62 10.96
C GLN A 89 -5.15 8.43 9.81
N LEU A 90 -5.71 8.32 8.61
CA LEU A 90 -5.27 9.11 7.46
C LEU A 90 -5.48 10.61 7.72
N ASP A 91 -6.62 10.99 8.27
CA ASP A 91 -6.90 12.39 8.64
C ASP A 91 -5.88 12.91 9.65
N ALA A 92 -5.61 12.13 10.70
CA ALA A 92 -4.65 12.52 11.74
C ALA A 92 -3.23 12.65 11.19
N ALA A 93 -2.86 11.86 10.19
CA ALA A 93 -1.54 11.91 9.56
C ALA A 93 -1.46 12.94 8.42
N GLY A 94 -2.56 13.61 8.09
CA GLY A 94 -2.60 14.57 6.99
C GLY A 94 -2.52 13.93 5.62
N VAL A 95 -2.90 12.66 5.48
CA VAL A 95 -2.90 11.94 4.20
C VAL A 95 -4.26 12.12 3.53
N GLY A 96 -4.27 12.74 2.35
CA GLY A 96 -5.49 12.91 1.56
C GLY A 96 -5.96 11.60 0.95
N TYR A 97 -7.27 11.45 0.79
CA TYR A 97 -7.85 10.28 0.17
C TYR A 97 -9.13 10.64 -0.59
N THR A 98 -9.53 9.75 -1.50
CA THR A 98 -10.80 9.84 -2.21
C THR A 98 -11.61 8.59 -1.93
N ARG A 99 -12.94 8.71 -2.04
CA ARG A 99 -13.83 7.56 -1.85
C ARG A 99 -14.05 6.85 -3.18
N SER A 100 -14.32 5.54 -3.09
CA SER A 100 -14.64 4.74 -4.26
C SER A 100 -15.87 5.29 -4.98
N ARG A 101 -15.82 5.24 -6.31
CA ARG A 101 -16.95 5.64 -7.18
C ARG A 101 -17.75 4.44 -7.65
N SER A 102 -17.43 3.24 -7.17
CA SER A 102 -18.13 2.00 -7.51
C SER A 102 -19.34 1.72 -6.62
N GLY A 103 -19.55 2.52 -5.57
CA GLY A 103 -20.56 2.27 -4.54
C GLY A 103 -20.07 1.40 -3.39
N ARG A 104 -18.86 0.82 -3.49
CA ARG A 104 -18.28 0.07 -2.36
C ARG A 104 -17.78 1.01 -1.29
N ARG A 105 -17.76 0.52 -0.04
CA ARG A 105 -17.07 1.21 1.05
C ARG A 105 -15.57 0.99 0.87
N ALA A 106 -14.91 1.95 0.25
CA ALA A 106 -13.48 1.90 -0.03
C ALA A 106 -12.89 3.29 -0.13
N LEU A 107 -11.62 3.43 0.22
CA LEU A 107 -10.83 4.65 0.12
C LEU A 107 -9.63 4.41 -0.79
N PHE A 108 -9.25 5.47 -1.51
CA PHE A 108 -8.04 5.51 -2.34
C PHE A 108 -7.10 6.58 -1.80
N PHE A 109 -5.85 6.23 -1.60
CA PHE A 109 -4.81 7.16 -1.18
C PHE A 109 -3.47 6.70 -1.72
N ARG A 110 -2.42 7.49 -1.49
CA ARG A 110 -1.09 7.16 -2.01
C ARG A 110 -0.08 7.07 -0.88
N ASP A 111 0.90 6.19 -1.07
CA ASP A 111 2.05 6.13 -0.20
C ASP A 111 2.98 7.34 -0.47
N PRO A 112 4.08 7.52 0.30
CA PRO A 112 4.98 8.66 0.11
C PRO A 112 5.62 8.76 -1.27
N ASP A 113 5.62 7.67 -2.04
CA ASP A 113 6.22 7.62 -3.38
C ASP A 113 5.19 7.65 -4.51
N GLY A 114 3.92 7.91 -4.17
CA GLY A 114 2.86 8.03 -5.15
C GLY A 114 2.22 6.71 -5.56
N ASN A 115 2.60 5.60 -4.95
CA ASN A 115 1.96 4.32 -5.20
C ASN A 115 0.52 4.35 -4.67
N ALA A 116 -0.44 4.04 -5.53
CA ALA A 116 -1.86 4.11 -5.17
C ALA A 116 -2.31 2.84 -4.48
N LEU A 117 -3.11 3.02 -3.41
CA LEU A 117 -3.73 1.95 -2.67
C LEU A 117 -5.23 2.16 -2.62
N GLU A 118 -5.96 1.05 -2.70
CA GLU A 118 -7.39 0.99 -2.38
C GLU A 118 -7.56 0.15 -1.13
N ILE A 119 -8.30 0.64 -0.14
CA ILE A 119 -8.66 -0.16 1.03
C ILE A 119 -10.17 -0.32 1.03
N ILE A 120 -10.63 -1.55 1.00
CA ILE A 120 -12.04 -1.93 0.89
C ILE A 120 -12.47 -2.51 2.23
N GLU A 121 -13.63 -2.07 2.74
CA GLU A 121 -14.18 -2.67 3.96
C GLU A 121 -14.75 -4.06 3.64
N SER A 122 -14.29 -5.06 4.39
CA SER A 122 -14.84 -6.41 4.23
C SER A 122 -16.26 -6.46 4.78
N THR A 123 -17.11 -7.22 4.12
CA THR A 123 -18.55 -7.33 4.47
C THR A 123 -18.86 -8.53 5.35
N ALA A 124 -17.84 -9.28 5.73
CA ALA A 124 -18.03 -10.49 6.53
C ALA A 124 -18.29 -10.18 8.00
#